data_2380225c469f1530f94087b65ce52487
#
_entry.id   2380225c469f1530f94087b65ce52487
#
_cell.length_a   1.000
_cell.length_b   1.000
_cell.length_c   1.000
_cell.angle_alpha   90.00
_cell.angle_beta   90.00
_cell.angle_gamma   90.00
#
_symmetry.space_group_name_H-M   'P 1'
#
loop_
_entity.id
_entity.type
_entity.pdbx_description
1 polymer ?
#
loop_
_entity_poly.entity_id
_entity_poly.type
_entity_poly.pdbx_seq_one_letter_code
_entity_poly.pdbx_strand_id
1 'polypeptide(L)'
;MAKINLRRVVIGGLIAGVVLGVIDLVLFGSVLKAPMAVAMQALPKPRMIDLQVPWYLFLDLCAGIGLVWLYAAMRPRFGAGPTTAVKVGIVGWFFASLLPTLVQWPMNLMPLSLTIITTSVTLVQWPLAAVIGARLYAEAGTID
;
A
#
# COMPACT_ATOMS: atom_id res chain seq x y z
N MET A 1 -1.02 -24.26 16.60
CA MET A 1 -0.84 -23.06 15.75
C MET A 1 -2.15 -22.81 15.02
N ALA A 2 -2.76 -21.64 15.19
CA ALA A 2 -3.97 -21.27 14.45
C ALA A 2 -3.66 -21.21 12.96
N LYS A 3 -4.50 -21.83 12.13
CA LYS A 3 -4.33 -21.79 10.67
C LYS A 3 -4.80 -20.44 10.13
N ILE A 4 -3.99 -19.85 9.24
CA ILE A 4 -4.35 -18.60 8.56
C ILE A 4 -5.62 -18.84 7.73
N ASN A 5 -6.63 -18.01 7.95
CA ASN A 5 -7.88 -18.02 7.19
C ASN A 5 -7.70 -17.27 5.87
N LEU A 6 -7.28 -17.98 4.81
CA LEU A 6 -7.01 -17.38 3.50
C LEU A 6 -8.22 -16.65 2.91
N ARG A 7 -9.45 -17.15 3.12
CA ARG A 7 -10.66 -16.47 2.65
C ARG A 7 -10.79 -15.08 3.29
N ARG A 8 -10.58 -14.99 4.60
CA ARG A 8 -10.62 -13.70 5.32
C ARG A 8 -9.45 -12.80 4.95
N VAL A 9 -8.28 -13.36 4.66
CA VAL A 9 -7.14 -12.62 4.12
C VAL A 9 -7.49 -11.96 2.80
N VAL A 10 -8.08 -12.72 1.86
CA VAL A 10 -8.45 -12.18 0.55
C VAL A 10 -9.53 -11.09 0.68
N ILE A 11 -10.59 -11.32 1.46
CA ILE A 11 -11.67 -10.33 1.64
C ILE A 11 -11.12 -9.05 2.29
N GLY A 12 -10.44 -9.17 3.42
CA GLY A 12 -9.85 -8.01 4.10
C GLY A 12 -8.78 -7.32 3.25
N GLY A 13 -7.99 -8.11 2.52
CA GLY A 13 -6.96 -7.61 1.62
C GLY A 13 -7.50 -6.82 0.43
N LEU A 14 -8.58 -7.30 -0.19
CA LEU A 14 -9.24 -6.55 -1.27
C LEU A 14 -9.75 -5.19 -0.79
N ILE A 15 -10.31 -5.12 0.42
CA ILE A 15 -10.76 -3.85 1.00
C ILE A 15 -9.57 -2.94 1.33
N ALA A 16 -8.49 -3.48 1.89
CA ALA A 16 -7.26 -2.72 2.10
C ALA A 16 -6.69 -2.18 0.77
N GLY A 17 -6.69 -3.00 -0.27
CA GLY A 17 -6.24 -2.61 -1.61
C GLY A 17 -7.12 -1.53 -2.24
N VAL A 18 -8.44 -1.60 -2.07
CA VAL A 18 -9.35 -0.52 -2.49
C VAL A 18 -9.02 0.79 -1.76
N VAL A 19 -8.72 0.74 -0.46
CA VAL A 19 -8.30 1.94 0.29
C VAL A 19 -7.01 2.52 -0.26
N LEU A 20 -6.00 1.68 -0.56
CA LEU A 20 -4.76 2.11 -1.21
C LEU A 20 -5.06 2.78 -2.56
N GLY A 21 -5.77 2.09 -3.45
CA GLY A 21 -6.07 2.58 -4.79
C GLY A 21 -6.90 3.87 -4.82
N VAL A 22 -7.86 4.03 -3.92
CA VAL A 22 -8.64 5.29 -3.82
C VAL A 22 -7.74 6.45 -3.40
N ILE A 23 -6.87 6.25 -2.41
CA ILE A 23 -5.94 7.29 -1.97
C ILE A 23 -4.96 7.64 -3.10
N ASP A 24 -4.42 6.65 -3.80
CA ASP A 24 -3.49 6.84 -4.92
C ASP A 24 -4.17 7.55 -6.10
N LEU A 25 -5.40 7.19 -6.44
CA LEU A 25 -6.17 7.90 -7.47
C LEU A 25 -6.40 9.38 -7.12
N VAL A 26 -6.72 9.68 -5.87
CA VAL A 26 -6.87 11.07 -5.42
C VAL A 26 -5.53 11.79 -5.42
N LEU A 27 -4.49 11.17 -4.87
CA LEU A 27 -3.16 11.77 -4.77
C LEU A 27 -2.56 12.06 -6.15
N PHE A 28 -2.43 11.05 -7.00
CA PHE A 28 -1.78 11.16 -8.31
C PHE A 28 -2.71 11.64 -9.41
N GLY A 29 -3.99 11.30 -9.34
CA GLY A 29 -4.99 11.71 -10.35
C GLY A 29 -5.50 13.14 -10.19
N SER A 30 -5.39 13.72 -8.98
CA SER A 30 -5.91 15.05 -8.69
C SER A 30 -4.85 15.97 -8.09
N VAL A 31 -4.34 15.65 -6.90
CA VAL A 31 -3.48 16.55 -6.11
C VAL A 31 -2.11 16.76 -6.76
N LEU A 32 -1.45 15.68 -7.17
CA LEU A 32 -0.10 15.72 -7.74
C LEU A 32 -0.09 15.63 -9.27
N LYS A 33 -1.25 15.67 -9.94
CA LYS A 33 -1.35 15.52 -11.40
C LYS A 33 -0.46 16.51 -12.15
N ALA A 34 -0.57 17.79 -11.84
CA ALA A 34 0.19 18.83 -12.52
C ALA A 34 1.70 18.77 -12.22
N PRO A 35 2.16 18.72 -10.95
CA PRO A 35 3.58 18.62 -10.66
C PRO A 35 4.21 17.32 -11.17
N MET A 36 3.49 16.20 -11.17
CA MET A 36 3.96 14.95 -11.76
C MET A 36 4.10 15.04 -13.28
N ALA A 37 3.16 15.68 -13.97
CA ALA A 37 3.25 15.91 -15.41
C ALA A 37 4.48 16.70 -15.79
N VAL A 38 4.83 17.74 -15.03
CA VAL A 38 6.06 18.54 -15.24
C VAL A 38 7.31 17.70 -15.01
N ALA A 39 7.37 16.94 -13.93
CA ALA A 39 8.51 16.06 -13.63
C ALA A 39 8.71 14.99 -14.72
N MET A 40 7.63 14.41 -15.22
CA MET A 40 7.65 13.41 -16.28
C MET A 40 8.07 13.95 -17.65
N GLN A 41 7.87 15.27 -17.92
CA GLN A 41 8.34 15.88 -19.17
C GLN A 41 9.86 15.93 -19.29
N ALA A 42 10.58 15.91 -18.18
CA ALA A 42 12.04 15.88 -18.14
C ALA A 42 12.62 14.49 -18.46
N LEU A 43 11.81 13.43 -18.44
CA LEU A 43 12.23 12.06 -18.72
C LEU A 43 12.06 11.72 -20.22
N PRO A 44 12.93 10.87 -20.80
CA PRO A 44 12.71 10.31 -22.13
C PRO A 44 11.32 9.63 -22.13
N LYS A 45 10.45 10.03 -23.05
CA LYS A 45 9.07 9.52 -23.09
C LYS A 45 9.06 7.99 -23.21
N PRO A 46 8.76 7.24 -22.13
CA PRO A 46 8.48 5.80 -22.30
C PRO A 46 7.18 5.67 -23.07
N ARG A 47 7.04 4.60 -23.87
CA ARG A 47 5.74 4.21 -24.42
C ARG A 47 4.80 3.95 -23.23
N MET A 48 3.88 4.87 -22.97
CA MET A 48 2.83 4.70 -21.99
C MET A 48 1.87 3.64 -22.52
N ILE A 49 1.62 2.58 -21.76
CA ILE A 49 0.58 1.59 -22.06
C ILE A 49 -0.75 2.17 -21.58
N ASP A 50 -1.81 2.04 -22.38
CA ASP A 50 -3.17 2.52 -22.03
C ASP A 50 -3.76 1.86 -20.77
N LEU A 51 -3.06 0.86 -20.22
CA LEU A 51 -3.43 0.07 -19.03
C LEU A 51 -2.83 0.58 -17.72
N GLN A 52 -2.28 1.80 -17.67
CA GLN A 52 -1.58 2.27 -16.45
C GLN A 52 -2.47 2.28 -15.21
N VAL A 53 -3.65 2.91 -15.29
CA VAL A 53 -4.54 3.00 -14.12
C VAL A 53 -5.03 1.62 -13.67
N PRO A 54 -5.56 0.75 -14.55
CA PRO A 54 -5.91 -0.62 -14.16
C PRO A 54 -4.75 -1.41 -13.59
N TRP A 55 -3.53 -1.22 -14.10
CA TRP A 55 -2.35 -1.91 -13.61
C TRP A 55 -2.00 -1.49 -12.18
N TYR A 56 -2.00 -0.20 -11.87
CA TYR A 56 -1.74 0.28 -10.51
C TYR A 56 -2.82 -0.18 -9.53
N LEU A 57 -4.10 -0.11 -9.90
CA LEU A 57 -5.19 -0.64 -9.07
C LEU A 57 -5.04 -2.14 -8.81
N PHE A 58 -4.60 -2.91 -9.78
CA PHE A 58 -4.28 -4.33 -9.59
C PHE A 58 -3.15 -4.52 -8.57
N LEU A 59 -2.08 -3.72 -8.66
CA LEU A 59 -0.98 -3.77 -7.70
C LEU A 59 -1.43 -3.38 -6.28
N ASP A 60 -2.31 -2.38 -6.15
CA ASP A 60 -2.89 -1.97 -4.86
C ASP A 60 -3.71 -3.10 -4.23
N LEU A 61 -4.49 -3.83 -5.04
CA LEU A 61 -5.23 -5.00 -4.55
C LEU A 61 -4.28 -6.11 -4.09
N CYS A 62 -3.22 -6.38 -4.84
CA CYS A 62 -2.19 -7.34 -4.44
C CYS A 62 -1.48 -6.91 -3.14
N ALA A 63 -1.13 -5.63 -3.02
CA ALA A 63 -0.51 -5.06 -1.83
C ALA A 63 -1.44 -5.17 -0.60
N GLY A 64 -2.73 -4.87 -0.77
CA GLY A 64 -3.73 -5.01 0.27
C GLY A 64 -3.87 -6.45 0.76
N ILE A 65 -3.89 -7.44 -0.14
CA ILE A 65 -3.89 -8.86 0.22
C ILE A 65 -2.61 -9.22 0.98
N GLY A 66 -1.46 -8.74 0.53
CA GLY A 66 -0.18 -8.92 1.20
C GLY A 66 -0.16 -8.36 2.62
N LEU A 67 -0.72 -7.15 2.83
CA LEU A 67 -0.84 -6.51 4.14
C LEU A 67 -1.68 -7.35 5.11
N VAL A 68 -2.85 -7.83 4.69
CA VAL A 68 -3.71 -8.62 5.58
C VAL A 68 -3.13 -10.01 5.81
N TRP A 69 -2.45 -10.58 4.83
CA TRP A 69 -1.70 -11.83 5.04
C TRP A 69 -0.57 -11.65 6.06
N LEU A 70 0.19 -10.57 5.94
CA LEU A 70 1.26 -10.23 6.89
C LEU A 70 0.69 -9.99 8.30
N TYR A 71 -0.46 -9.31 8.40
CA TYR A 71 -1.17 -9.15 9.67
C TYR A 71 -1.54 -10.50 10.28
N ALA A 72 -2.11 -11.41 9.49
CA ALA A 72 -2.45 -12.76 9.95
C ALA A 72 -1.22 -13.53 10.45
N ALA A 73 -0.08 -13.39 9.77
CA ALA A 73 1.17 -14.03 10.16
C ALA A 73 1.80 -13.42 11.43
N MET A 74 1.65 -12.11 11.64
CA MET A 74 2.21 -11.41 12.81
C MET A 74 1.31 -11.50 14.05
N ARG A 75 -0.01 -11.68 13.87
CA ARG A 75 -1.00 -11.71 14.95
C ARG A 75 -0.69 -12.71 16.08
N PRO A 76 -0.23 -13.96 15.83
CA PRO A 76 0.08 -14.91 16.90
C PRO A 76 1.20 -14.43 17.82
N ARG A 77 2.11 -13.58 17.33
CA ARG A 77 3.27 -13.09 18.08
C ARG A 77 3.02 -11.74 18.76
N PHE A 78 2.29 -10.83 18.11
CA PHE A 78 2.08 -9.46 18.57
C PHE A 78 0.67 -9.19 19.12
N GLY A 79 -0.20 -10.19 19.08
CA GLY A 79 -1.61 -10.07 19.47
C GLY A 79 -2.51 -9.55 18.34
N ALA A 80 -3.81 -9.73 18.52
CA ALA A 80 -4.83 -9.18 17.65
C ALA A 80 -5.05 -7.69 17.94
N GLY A 81 -5.39 -6.91 16.91
CA GLY A 81 -5.82 -5.53 17.11
C GLY A 81 -5.11 -4.50 16.24
N PRO A 82 -5.53 -3.24 16.37
CA PRO A 82 -5.05 -2.15 15.51
C PRO A 82 -3.55 -1.88 15.65
N THR A 83 -2.99 -2.07 16.83
CA THR A 83 -1.54 -1.87 17.06
C THR A 83 -0.69 -2.79 16.19
N THR A 84 -1.08 -4.06 16.06
CA THR A 84 -0.39 -5.02 15.18
C THR A 84 -0.61 -4.65 13.71
N ALA A 85 -1.81 -4.20 13.35
CA ALA A 85 -2.11 -3.75 11.99
C ALA A 85 -1.29 -2.51 11.60
N VAL A 86 -1.12 -1.54 12.51
CA VAL A 86 -0.24 -0.37 12.28
C VAL A 86 1.21 -0.81 12.07
N LYS A 87 1.73 -1.72 12.89
CA LYS A 87 3.08 -2.27 12.69
C LYS A 87 3.25 -2.91 11.32
N VAL A 88 2.26 -3.68 10.88
CA VAL A 88 2.22 -4.29 9.55
C VAL A 88 2.24 -3.22 8.46
N GLY A 89 1.41 -2.19 8.58
CA GLY A 89 1.38 -1.08 7.63
C GLY A 89 2.71 -0.34 7.54
N ILE A 90 3.38 -0.09 8.68
CA ILE A 90 4.71 0.53 8.70
C ILE A 90 5.75 -0.37 8.02
N VAL A 91 5.74 -1.67 8.28
CA VAL A 91 6.63 -2.62 7.62
C VAL A 91 6.38 -2.66 6.12
N GLY A 92 5.10 -2.72 5.70
CA GLY A 92 4.71 -2.67 4.30
C GLY A 92 5.18 -1.38 3.63
N TRP A 93 4.92 -0.23 4.24
CA TRP A 93 5.39 1.08 3.77
C TRP A 93 6.92 1.13 3.62
N PHE A 94 7.66 0.63 4.61
CA PHE A 94 9.12 0.62 4.58
C PHE A 94 9.64 -0.11 3.34
N PHE A 95 9.15 -1.33 3.08
CA PHE A 95 9.64 -2.15 1.98
C PHE A 95 9.07 -1.75 0.61
N ALA A 96 7.83 -1.31 0.54
CA ALA A 96 7.16 -1.04 -0.74
C ALA A 96 7.21 0.45 -1.15
N SER A 97 7.46 1.37 -0.24
CA SER A 97 7.50 2.80 -0.52
C SER A 97 8.85 3.42 -0.19
N LEU A 98 9.26 3.41 1.08
CA LEU A 98 10.48 4.11 1.49
C LEU A 98 11.74 3.52 0.86
N LEU A 99 11.94 2.22 0.95
CA LEU A 99 13.17 1.58 0.47
C LEU A 99 13.34 1.74 -1.06
N PRO A 100 12.33 1.50 -1.93
CA PRO A 100 12.43 1.81 -3.35
C PRO A 100 12.70 3.28 -3.64
N THR A 101 12.11 4.19 -2.87
CA THR A 101 12.37 5.62 -2.99
C THR A 101 13.83 5.96 -2.71
N LEU A 102 14.41 5.39 -1.65
CA LEU A 102 15.83 5.58 -1.32
C LEU A 102 16.76 5.00 -2.39
N VAL A 103 16.40 3.86 -2.99
CA VAL A 103 17.16 3.28 -4.12
C VAL A 103 17.13 4.19 -5.34
N GLN A 104 16.01 4.83 -5.63
CA GLN A 104 15.85 5.73 -6.78
C GLN A 104 16.41 7.13 -6.53
N TRP A 105 16.64 7.53 -5.27
CA TRP A 105 17.12 8.85 -4.90
C TRP A 105 18.36 9.32 -5.68
N PRO A 106 19.45 8.52 -5.79
CA PRO A 106 20.65 8.93 -6.52
C PRO A 106 20.41 9.12 -8.03
N MET A 107 19.33 8.53 -8.56
CA MET A 107 18.99 8.64 -9.98
C MET A 107 18.34 9.98 -10.33
N ASN A 108 17.97 10.77 -9.32
CA ASN A 108 17.34 12.10 -9.47
C ASN A 108 16.15 12.13 -10.44
N LEU A 109 15.34 11.05 -10.42
CA LEU A 109 14.21 10.89 -11.34
C LEU A 109 13.03 11.80 -11.00
N MET A 110 12.92 12.23 -9.73
CA MET A 110 11.82 13.07 -9.25
C MET A 110 12.35 14.22 -8.38
N PRO A 111 11.70 15.40 -8.45
CA PRO A 111 11.98 16.50 -7.53
C PRO A 111 11.86 16.08 -6.07
N LEU A 112 12.78 16.57 -5.22
CA LEU A 112 12.82 16.25 -3.79
C LEU A 112 11.48 16.53 -3.10
N SER A 113 10.81 17.63 -3.42
CA SER A 113 9.53 17.99 -2.85
C SER A 113 8.44 16.94 -3.13
N LEU A 114 8.37 16.42 -4.35
CA LEU A 114 7.42 15.35 -4.70
C LEU A 114 7.74 14.05 -3.97
N THR A 115 9.01 13.69 -3.90
CA THR A 115 9.48 12.51 -3.17
C THR A 115 9.09 12.57 -1.70
N ILE A 116 9.30 13.71 -1.03
CA ILE A 116 8.91 13.89 0.38
C ILE A 116 7.39 13.79 0.55
N ILE A 117 6.62 14.47 -0.31
CA ILE A 117 5.16 14.46 -0.22
C ILE A 117 4.62 13.03 -0.40
N THR A 118 5.01 12.34 -1.46
CA THR A 118 4.53 10.99 -1.74
C THR A 118 4.90 10.01 -0.63
N THR A 119 6.15 10.02 -0.17
CA THR A 119 6.62 9.15 0.90
C THR A 119 5.91 9.42 2.24
N SER A 120 5.62 10.70 2.54
CA SER A 120 4.89 11.07 3.76
C SER A 120 3.41 10.67 3.72
N VAL A 121 2.76 10.84 2.58
CA VAL A 121 1.36 10.41 2.40
C VAL A 121 1.25 8.89 2.52
N THR A 122 2.14 8.15 1.86
CA THR A 122 2.13 6.69 1.91
C THR A 122 2.44 6.15 3.32
N LEU A 123 3.22 6.88 4.14
CA LEU A 123 3.44 6.51 5.57
C LEU A 123 2.13 6.45 6.37
N VAL A 124 1.15 7.27 6.04
CA VAL A 124 -0.17 7.26 6.68
C VAL A 124 -1.11 6.27 5.99
N GLN A 125 -1.07 6.23 4.66
CA GLN A 125 -1.92 5.40 3.82
C GLN A 125 -1.78 3.90 4.12
N TRP A 126 -0.55 3.39 4.20
CA TRP A 126 -0.30 1.96 4.42
C TRP A 126 -0.80 1.45 5.77
N PRO A 127 -0.51 2.11 6.93
CA PRO A 127 -1.10 1.73 8.21
C PRO A 127 -2.63 1.84 8.23
N LEU A 128 -3.20 2.86 7.59
CA LEU A 128 -4.65 3.02 7.50
C LEU A 128 -5.29 1.84 6.76
N ALA A 129 -4.77 1.49 5.58
CA ALA A 129 -5.25 0.36 4.80
C ALA A 129 -5.11 -0.96 5.58
N ALA A 130 -3.97 -1.17 6.25
CA ALA A 130 -3.73 -2.36 7.08
C ALA A 130 -4.75 -2.46 8.23
N VAL A 131 -5.05 -1.36 8.93
CA VAL A 131 -6.05 -1.34 10.01
C VAL A 131 -7.45 -1.66 9.49
N ILE A 132 -7.85 -1.07 8.37
CA ILE A 132 -9.18 -1.31 7.78
C ILE A 132 -9.31 -2.76 7.32
N GLY A 133 -8.32 -3.29 6.59
CA GLY A 133 -8.34 -4.68 6.13
C GLY A 133 -8.28 -5.70 7.28
N ALA A 134 -7.47 -5.41 8.31
CA ALA A 134 -7.32 -6.28 9.48
C ALA A 134 -8.60 -6.42 10.31
N ARG A 135 -9.49 -5.41 10.31
CA ARG A 135 -10.79 -5.49 11.01
C ARG A 135 -11.70 -6.61 10.48
N LEU A 136 -11.50 -7.00 9.23
CA LEU A 136 -12.28 -8.05 8.58
C LEU A 136 -11.63 -9.43 8.70
N TYR A 137 -10.43 -9.49 9.26
CA TYR A 137 -9.73 -10.75 9.46
C TYR A 137 -10.16 -11.41 10.76
N ALA A 138 -10.62 -12.67 10.65
CA ALA A 138 -10.85 -13.57 11.77
C ALA A 138 -10.12 -14.89 11.53
N GLU A 139 -9.56 -15.49 12.58
CA GLU A 139 -8.88 -16.79 12.48
C GLU A 139 -9.86 -17.92 12.18
N ALA A 140 -9.35 -18.96 11.53
CA ALA A 140 -10.14 -20.18 11.32
C ALA A 140 -10.37 -20.88 12.68
N GLY A 141 -11.65 -21.00 13.09
CA GLY A 141 -12.05 -21.68 14.33
C GLY A 141 -12.43 -20.77 15.50
N THR A 142 -12.38 -19.44 15.38
CA THR A 142 -13.09 -18.54 16.30
C THR A 142 -14.56 -18.49 15.90
N ILE A 143 -15.41 -19.10 16.70
CA ILE A 143 -16.87 -18.88 16.68
C ILE A 143 -17.06 -17.54 17.41
N ASP A 144 -17.51 -16.51 16.70
CA ASP A 144 -17.99 -15.26 17.30
C ASP A 144 -19.38 -15.49 17.91
#